data_b76602aaaae33e6ac7902f8a6021a547
#
_entry.id   b76602aaaae33e6ac7902f8a6021a547
#
_cell.length_a   1.000
_cell.length_b   1.000
_cell.length_c   1.000
_cell.angle_alpha   90.00
_cell.angle_beta   90.00
_cell.angle_gamma   90.00
#
_symmetry.space_group_name_H-M   'P 1'
#
loop_
_entity.id
_entity.type
_entity.pdbx_description
1 polymer ?
#
loop_
_entity_poly.entity_id
_entity_poly.type
_entity_poly.pdbx_seq_one_letter_code
_entity_poly.pdbx_strand_id
1 'polypeptide(L)'
;MSDEGGKTKKFLYVNRRAPHGTVYALEALEVVLIGAAFEQDVSMAFVDDGVYQLVARQKTTDIGIKNFSPTYQALGDYDVRKLYVEQESLDERGLSTDQLMQLTYEDEDDDWAEKDSIQVLSRAELAKLMDEHDVLFNF
;
A
#
# COMPACT_ATOMS: atom_id res chain seq x y z
N MET A 1 -4.87 22.52 8.87
CA MET A 1 -5.60 22.44 8.66
C MET A 1 -6.47 22.66 8.77
N SER A 2 -6.69 22.88 8.85
CA SER A 2 -7.48 23.15 8.91
C SER A 2 -8.44 23.16 8.86
N ASP A 3 -8.74 23.12 9.36
CA ASP A 3 -9.85 23.20 9.41
C ASP A 3 -10.71 24.00 8.86
N GLU A 4 -10.60 24.93 8.61
CA GLU A 4 -11.46 25.56 7.96
C GLU A 4 -11.64 25.01 6.74
N GLY A 5 -12.47 24.32 6.44
CA GLY A 5 -12.67 23.55 5.29
C GLY A 5 -11.60 22.55 5.07
N GLY A 6 -10.66 22.57 5.94
CA GLY A 6 -9.52 21.74 5.79
C GLY A 6 -9.64 20.41 6.46
N LYS A 7 -10.75 19.74 6.26
CA LYS A 7 -10.91 18.43 6.85
C LYS A 7 -10.05 17.40 6.12
N THR A 8 -9.23 16.68 6.85
CA THR A 8 -8.43 15.60 6.28
C THR A 8 -9.35 14.48 5.85
N LYS A 9 -9.21 14.04 4.61
CA LYS A 9 -10.00 12.94 4.08
C LYS A 9 -9.18 11.66 4.07
N LYS A 10 -9.86 10.54 4.25
CA LYS A 10 -9.26 9.22 4.23
C LYS A 10 -9.33 8.67 2.81
N PHE A 11 -8.18 8.49 2.19
CA PHE A 11 -8.05 7.98 0.84
C PHE A 11 -7.51 6.55 0.88
N LEU A 12 -8.13 5.66 0.14
CA LEU A 12 -7.64 4.29 0.01
C LEU A 12 -7.39 3.99 -1.46
N TYR A 13 -6.16 3.61 -1.77
CA TYR A 13 -5.75 3.24 -3.13
C TYR A 13 -5.70 1.72 -3.21
N VAL A 14 -6.64 1.14 -3.97
CA VAL A 14 -6.78 -0.31 -4.10
C VAL A 14 -6.02 -0.78 -5.33
N ASN A 15 -5.02 -1.62 -5.11
CA ASN A 15 -4.12 -2.12 -6.17
C ASN A 15 -4.47 -3.57 -6.48
N ARG A 16 -4.89 -3.83 -7.72
CA ARG A 16 -5.34 -5.16 -8.14
C ARG A 16 -4.43 -5.83 -9.16
N ARG A 17 -3.40 -5.14 -9.62
CA ARG A 17 -2.58 -5.61 -10.74
C ARG A 17 -1.15 -5.92 -10.31
N ALA A 18 -0.57 -6.90 -11.00
CA ALA A 18 0.82 -7.26 -10.76
C ALA A 18 1.75 -6.08 -11.10
N PRO A 19 2.91 -6.00 -10.45
CA PRO A 19 3.81 -4.84 -10.63
C PRO A 19 4.50 -4.81 -11.98
N HIS A 20 4.69 -5.96 -12.62
CA HIS A 20 5.46 -6.06 -13.85
C HIS A 20 4.56 -6.35 -15.04
N GLY A 21 4.94 -5.87 -16.22
CA GLY A 21 4.16 -6.07 -17.42
C GLY A 21 3.04 -5.06 -17.62
N THR A 22 2.94 -4.06 -16.75
CA THR A 22 1.93 -3.02 -16.84
C THR A 22 2.45 -1.73 -16.21
N VAL A 23 1.96 -0.59 -16.68
CA VAL A 23 2.31 0.71 -16.09
C VAL A 23 1.39 1.08 -14.93
N TYR A 24 0.32 0.32 -14.72
CA TYR A 24 -0.68 0.70 -13.71
C TYR A 24 -0.13 0.71 -12.28
N ALA A 25 0.75 -0.23 -11.96
CA ALA A 25 1.32 -0.27 -10.62
C ALA A 25 2.15 0.97 -10.32
N LEU A 26 2.95 1.41 -11.29
CA LEU A 26 3.77 2.60 -11.12
C LEU A 26 2.91 3.84 -11.03
N GLU A 27 1.89 3.95 -11.87
CA GLU A 27 0.96 5.08 -11.83
C GLU A 27 0.24 5.16 -10.49
N ALA A 28 -0.18 4.03 -9.95
CA ALA A 28 -0.82 3.99 -8.65
C ALA A 28 0.10 4.54 -7.57
N LEU A 29 1.36 4.14 -7.61
CA LEU A 29 2.35 4.58 -6.62
C LEU A 29 2.58 6.09 -6.71
N GLU A 30 2.65 6.62 -7.92
CA GLU A 30 2.81 8.06 -8.11
C GLU A 30 1.62 8.86 -7.58
N VAL A 31 0.41 8.36 -7.82
CA VAL A 31 -0.80 9.02 -7.32
C VAL A 31 -0.84 9.00 -5.80
N VAL A 32 -0.41 7.89 -5.19
CA VAL A 32 -0.35 7.78 -3.73
C VAL A 32 0.59 8.83 -3.15
N LEU A 33 1.76 9.00 -3.75
CA LEU A 33 2.73 9.99 -3.26
C LEU A 33 2.21 11.41 -3.42
N ILE A 34 1.47 11.69 -4.48
CA ILE A 34 0.85 12.99 -4.68
C ILE A 34 -0.20 13.24 -3.59
N GLY A 35 -1.05 12.25 -3.30
CA GLY A 35 -2.05 12.36 -2.25
C GLY A 35 -1.44 12.63 -0.89
N ALA A 36 -0.35 11.93 -0.58
CA ALA A 36 0.34 12.13 0.68
C ALA A 36 0.94 13.54 0.78
N ALA A 37 1.43 14.07 -0.35
CA ALA A 37 2.01 15.41 -0.37
C ALA A 37 0.97 16.50 -0.07
N PHE A 38 -0.32 16.21 -0.28
CA PHE A 38 -1.39 17.13 0.07
C PHE A 38 -1.95 16.88 1.47
N GLU A 39 -1.22 16.16 2.29
CA GLU A 39 -1.56 15.95 3.71
C GLU A 39 -2.90 15.24 3.93
N GLN A 40 -3.27 14.37 3.02
CA GLN A 40 -4.43 13.51 3.21
C GLN A 40 -4.02 12.26 3.99
N ASP A 41 -4.99 11.59 4.63
CA ASP A 41 -4.74 10.32 5.29
C ASP A 41 -4.81 9.22 4.22
N VAL A 42 -3.64 8.81 3.75
CA VAL A 42 -3.53 7.91 2.60
C VAL A 42 -3.15 6.51 3.06
N SER A 43 -3.89 5.52 2.58
CA SER A 43 -3.62 4.10 2.81
C SER A 43 -3.63 3.37 1.47
N MET A 44 -3.04 2.21 1.43
CA MET A 44 -3.04 1.36 0.24
C MET A 44 -3.60 -0.01 0.61
N ALA A 45 -4.31 -0.63 -0.32
CA ALA A 45 -4.77 -2.01 -0.19
C ALA A 45 -4.30 -2.80 -1.41
N PHE A 46 -3.94 -4.06 -1.19
CA PHE A 46 -3.43 -4.94 -2.23
C PHE A 46 -4.29 -6.18 -2.27
N VAL A 47 -5.00 -6.36 -3.38
CA VAL A 47 -5.91 -7.49 -3.58
C VAL A 47 -5.62 -8.12 -4.93
N ASP A 48 -6.09 -9.33 -5.15
CA ASP A 48 -5.89 -10.07 -6.38
C ASP A 48 -4.39 -10.08 -6.75
N ASP A 49 -4.03 -9.84 -7.99
CA ASP A 49 -2.63 -9.81 -8.41
C ASP A 49 -1.83 -8.64 -7.83
N GLY A 50 -2.52 -7.67 -7.25
CA GLY A 50 -1.84 -6.56 -6.59
C GLY A 50 -0.94 -6.99 -5.44
N VAL A 51 -1.24 -8.14 -4.81
CA VAL A 51 -0.41 -8.64 -3.71
C VAL A 51 1.03 -8.92 -4.15
N TYR A 52 1.25 -9.21 -5.43
CA TYR A 52 2.59 -9.44 -5.95
C TYR A 52 3.47 -8.19 -5.87
N GLN A 53 2.88 -7.01 -5.77
CA GLN A 53 3.65 -5.78 -5.64
C GLN A 53 4.48 -5.74 -4.36
N LEU A 54 4.07 -6.48 -3.35
CA LEU A 54 4.74 -6.50 -2.06
C LEU A 54 5.63 -7.72 -1.84
N VAL A 55 5.74 -8.60 -2.83
CA VAL A 55 6.61 -9.78 -2.71
C VAL A 55 8.07 -9.35 -2.73
N ALA A 56 8.83 -9.83 -1.75
CA ALA A 56 10.24 -9.49 -1.62
C ALA A 56 11.08 -10.13 -2.74
N ARG A 57 12.24 -9.54 -2.98
CA ARG A 57 13.24 -10.10 -3.91
C ARG A 57 12.75 -10.20 -5.35
N GLN A 58 11.95 -9.24 -5.78
CA GLN A 58 11.52 -9.19 -7.17
C GLN A 58 12.73 -8.92 -8.08
N LYS A 59 12.84 -9.70 -9.14
CA LYS A 59 13.89 -9.55 -10.13
C LYS A 59 13.29 -9.01 -11.41
N THR A 60 13.78 -7.88 -11.87
CA THR A 60 13.23 -7.21 -13.05
C THR A 60 14.24 -7.11 -14.19
N THR A 61 15.48 -7.55 -13.98
CA THR A 61 16.53 -7.40 -14.98
C THR A 61 16.21 -8.11 -16.29
N ASP A 62 15.58 -9.28 -16.20
CA ASP A 62 15.30 -10.09 -17.38
C ASP A 62 14.19 -9.52 -18.24
N ILE A 63 13.31 -8.72 -17.69
CA ILE A 63 12.18 -8.15 -18.42
C ILE A 63 12.34 -6.66 -18.69
N GLY A 64 13.45 -6.07 -18.23
CA GLY A 64 13.75 -4.68 -18.50
C GLY A 64 12.83 -3.67 -17.83
N ILE A 65 12.08 -4.08 -16.84
CA ILE A 65 11.17 -3.20 -16.12
C ILE A 65 11.85 -2.70 -14.86
N LYS A 66 11.70 -1.41 -14.59
CA LYS A 66 12.29 -0.79 -13.41
C LYS A 66 11.75 -1.46 -12.14
N ASN A 67 12.65 -1.84 -11.25
CA ASN A 67 12.27 -2.36 -9.94
C ASN A 67 11.95 -1.18 -9.01
N PHE A 68 10.70 -1.04 -8.62
CA PHE A 68 10.28 0.06 -7.74
C PHE A 68 10.02 -0.40 -6.31
N SER A 69 10.47 -1.60 -5.94
CA SER A 69 10.37 -2.07 -4.56
C SER A 69 11.00 -1.11 -3.54
N PRO A 70 12.17 -0.50 -3.82
CA PRO A 70 12.74 0.47 -2.88
C PRO A 70 11.83 1.67 -2.63
N THR A 71 11.00 2.04 -3.60
CA THR A 71 10.04 3.13 -3.42
C THR A 71 8.98 2.75 -2.39
N TYR A 72 8.52 1.50 -2.40
CA TYR A 72 7.60 1.02 -1.37
C TYR A 72 8.25 1.10 0.01
N GLN A 73 9.52 0.79 0.11
CA GLN A 73 10.24 0.85 1.39
C GLN A 73 10.34 2.28 1.93
N ALA A 74 10.26 3.27 1.06
CA ALA A 74 10.34 4.67 1.47
C ALA A 74 8.98 5.28 1.83
N LEU A 75 7.89 4.56 1.61
CA LEU A 75 6.55 5.12 1.82
C LEU A 75 6.31 5.63 3.24
N GLY A 76 6.89 4.97 4.23
CA GLY A 76 6.74 5.39 5.62
C GLY A 76 7.25 6.81 5.86
N ASP A 77 8.27 7.25 5.12
CA ASP A 77 8.83 8.58 5.24
C ASP A 77 7.89 9.65 4.67
N TYR A 78 6.92 9.23 3.87
CA TYR A 78 5.91 10.12 3.30
C TYR A 78 4.57 9.99 4.00
N ASP A 79 4.57 9.40 5.21
CA ASP A 79 3.37 9.19 6.03
C ASP A 79 2.36 8.20 5.43
N VAL A 80 2.78 7.38 4.47
CA VAL A 80 1.96 6.29 3.96
C VAL A 80 2.35 5.03 4.75
N ARG A 81 1.67 4.81 5.85
CA ARG A 81 2.06 3.81 6.85
C ARG A 81 1.12 2.63 6.95
N LYS A 82 -0.02 2.67 6.26
CA LYS A 82 -1.04 1.62 6.33
C LYS A 82 -1.15 0.95 4.98
N LEU A 83 -0.57 -0.24 4.89
CA LEU A 83 -0.58 -1.06 3.68
C LEU A 83 -1.33 -2.34 4.01
N TYR A 84 -2.56 -2.47 3.49
CA TYR A 84 -3.43 -3.61 3.79
C TYR A 84 -3.33 -4.66 2.71
N VAL A 85 -3.25 -5.92 3.10
CA VAL A 85 -3.14 -7.05 2.16
C VAL A 85 -4.29 -8.01 2.44
N GLU A 86 -5.00 -8.42 1.39
CA GLU A 86 -6.10 -9.37 1.54
C GLU A 86 -5.57 -10.79 1.69
N GLN A 87 -5.91 -11.45 2.78
CA GLN A 87 -5.45 -12.80 3.08
C GLN A 87 -5.87 -13.79 2.00
N GLU A 88 -7.12 -13.70 1.54
CA GLU A 88 -7.62 -14.64 0.52
C GLU A 88 -6.86 -14.51 -0.80
N SER A 89 -6.44 -13.30 -1.15
CA SER A 89 -5.64 -13.10 -2.36
C SER A 89 -4.29 -13.79 -2.25
N LEU A 90 -3.68 -13.76 -1.07
CA LEU A 90 -2.44 -14.49 -0.82
C LEU A 90 -2.67 -16.00 -0.93
N ASP A 91 -3.71 -16.49 -0.27
CA ASP A 91 -4.03 -17.92 -0.26
C ASP A 91 -4.27 -18.47 -1.65
N GLU A 92 -5.02 -17.73 -2.46
CA GLU A 92 -5.35 -18.14 -3.83
C GLU A 92 -4.11 -18.23 -4.72
N ARG A 93 -3.05 -17.53 -4.36
CA ARG A 93 -1.80 -17.47 -5.14
C ARG A 93 -0.67 -18.27 -4.50
N GLY A 94 -0.98 -19.01 -3.44
CA GLY A 94 0.03 -19.82 -2.76
C GLY A 94 1.12 -19.00 -2.10
N LEU A 95 0.83 -17.76 -1.72
CA LEU A 95 1.79 -16.89 -1.07
C LEU A 95 1.58 -16.89 0.44
N SER A 96 2.68 -16.82 1.18
CA SER A 96 2.62 -16.64 2.63
C SER A 96 3.10 -15.24 3.00
N THR A 97 2.77 -14.80 4.19
CA THR A 97 3.18 -13.47 4.66
C THR A 97 4.69 -13.34 4.74
N ASP A 98 5.41 -14.46 4.93
CA ASP A 98 6.87 -14.46 4.99
C ASP A 98 7.52 -14.00 3.69
N GLN A 99 6.79 -14.10 2.57
CA GLN A 99 7.31 -13.73 1.27
C GLN A 99 7.14 -12.25 0.96
N LEU A 100 6.43 -11.53 1.80
CA LEU A 100 6.21 -10.10 1.61
C LEU A 100 7.40 -9.29 2.14
N MET A 101 7.59 -8.10 1.58
CA MET A 101 8.63 -7.19 2.05
C MET A 101 8.37 -6.81 3.51
N GLN A 102 9.45 -6.55 4.23
CA GLN A 102 9.33 -6.04 5.59
C GLN A 102 9.36 -4.52 5.52
N LEU A 103 8.18 -3.93 5.58
CA LEU A 103 8.03 -2.49 5.51
C LEU A 103 7.63 -1.97 6.88
N THR A 104 8.44 -1.07 7.42
CA THR A 104 8.24 -0.57 8.78
C THR A 104 8.28 0.96 8.79
N TYR A 105 7.79 1.53 9.86
CA TYR A 105 7.89 2.96 10.11
C TYR A 105 8.09 3.19 11.60
N GLU A 106 8.60 4.36 11.94
CA GLU A 106 8.77 4.76 13.35
C GLU A 106 7.56 5.60 13.76
N ASP A 107 6.90 5.18 14.84
CA ASP A 107 5.68 5.82 15.29
C ASP A 107 6.02 6.87 16.36
N GLU A 108 5.97 8.13 15.98
CA GLU A 108 6.30 9.22 16.89
C GLU A 108 5.32 9.35 18.05
N ASP A 109 4.12 8.81 17.91
CA ASP A 109 3.11 8.83 18.96
C ASP A 109 3.31 7.70 19.97
N ASP A 110 4.20 6.76 19.69
CA ASP A 110 4.51 5.65 20.56
C ASP A 110 6.02 5.57 20.78
N ASP A 111 6.61 6.70 21.13
CA ASP A 111 8.03 6.81 21.50
C ASP A 111 8.96 6.29 20.42
N TRP A 112 8.63 6.53 19.17
CA TRP A 112 9.40 6.12 17.99
C TRP A 112 9.55 4.62 17.85
N ALA A 113 8.61 3.84 18.40
CA ALA A 113 8.62 2.39 18.24
C ALA A 113 8.48 2.01 16.77
N GLU A 114 9.26 1.00 16.36
CA GLU A 114 9.19 0.47 15.01
C GLU A 114 7.93 -0.39 14.88
N LYS A 115 7.14 -0.13 13.86
CA LYS A 115 5.89 -0.85 13.61
C LYS A 115 5.81 -1.31 12.16
N ASP A 116 5.11 -2.41 11.92
CA ASP A 116 4.92 -2.93 10.58
C ASP A 116 3.88 -2.12 9.83
N SER A 117 4.20 -1.74 8.60
CA SER A 117 3.26 -1.05 7.72
C SER A 117 2.23 -2.02 7.14
N ILE A 118 2.65 -3.26 6.84
CA ILE A 118 1.77 -4.24 6.22
C ILE A 118 0.89 -4.90 7.27
N GLN A 119 -0.41 -4.87 7.01
CA GLN A 119 -1.42 -5.53 7.84
C GLN A 119 -2.22 -6.47 6.96
N VAL A 120 -2.22 -7.75 7.30
CA VAL A 120 -2.96 -8.76 6.54
C VAL A 120 -4.35 -8.88 7.14
N LEU A 121 -5.36 -8.64 6.31
CA LEU A 121 -6.77 -8.65 6.72
C LEU A 121 -7.54 -9.65 5.88
N SER A 122 -8.60 -10.21 6.46
CA SER A 122 -9.54 -11.02 5.68
C SER A 122 -10.30 -10.14 4.70
N ARG A 123 -10.89 -10.77 3.68
CA ARG A 123 -11.71 -10.05 2.71
C ARG A 123 -12.84 -9.28 3.40
N ALA A 124 -13.47 -9.88 4.40
CA ALA A 124 -14.55 -9.25 5.13
C ALA A 124 -14.07 -8.04 5.93
N GLU A 125 -12.91 -8.16 6.58
CA GLU A 125 -12.31 -7.04 7.32
C GLU A 125 -11.93 -5.90 6.39
N LEU A 126 -11.38 -6.24 5.23
CA LEU A 126 -10.97 -5.24 4.25
C LEU A 126 -12.18 -4.51 3.67
N ALA A 127 -13.26 -5.22 3.38
CA ALA A 127 -14.49 -4.60 2.88
C ALA A 127 -15.05 -3.59 3.89
N LYS A 128 -15.00 -3.94 5.18
CA LYS A 128 -15.46 -3.04 6.23
C LYS A 128 -14.56 -1.80 6.30
N LEU A 129 -13.27 -2.00 6.15
CA LEU A 129 -12.30 -0.91 6.14
C LEU A 129 -12.55 0.03 4.98
N MET A 130 -12.88 -0.50 3.80
CA MET A 130 -13.18 0.30 2.62
C MET A 130 -14.36 1.25 2.86
N ASP A 131 -15.37 0.79 3.61
CA ASP A 131 -16.53 1.61 3.92
C ASP A 131 -16.18 2.78 4.84
N GLU A 132 -15.07 2.71 5.53
CA GLU A 132 -14.63 3.76 6.44
C GLU A 132 -13.84 4.87 5.75
N HIS A 133 -13.53 4.70 4.47
CA HIS A 133 -12.74 5.68 3.73
C HIS A 133 -13.64 6.62 2.95
N ASP A 134 -13.19 7.87 2.81
CA ASP A 134 -13.95 8.90 2.10
C ASP A 134 -13.85 8.72 0.59
N VAL A 135 -12.70 8.28 0.11
CA VAL A 135 -12.44 8.14 -1.32
C VAL A 135 -11.70 6.84 -1.58
N LEU A 136 -12.16 6.08 -2.58
CA LEU A 136 -11.50 4.86 -3.04
C LEU A 136 -11.03 5.06 -4.47
N PHE A 137 -9.76 4.73 -4.73
CA PHE A 137 -9.21 4.69 -6.09
C PHE A 137 -8.83 3.26 -6.42
N ASN A 138 -9.23 2.78 -7.60
CA ASN A 138 -8.92 1.42 -8.05
C ASN A 138 -7.92 1.44 -9.19
N PHE A 139 -6.92 0.60 -9.07
CA PHE A 139 -5.86 0.47 -10.08
C PHE A 139 -5.66 -0.96 -10.55
#